data_53bbba26703eb562317f2cc35da985d2
#
_entry.id   53bbba26703eb562317f2cc35da985d2
#
_cell.length_a   1.000
_cell.length_b   1.000
_cell.length_c   1.000
_cell.angle_alpha   90.00
_cell.angle_beta   90.00
_cell.angle_gamma   90.00
#
_symmetry.space_group_name_H-M   'P 1'
#
loop_
_entity.id
_entity.type
_entity.pdbx_description
1 polymer ?
#
loop_
_entity_poly.entity_id
_entity_poly.type
_entity_poly.pdbx_seq_one_letter_code
_entity_poly.pdbx_strand_id
1 'polypeptide(L)' 'ERAIAWLAWDLTPVPVDPDPTEIIRSVRVPFPDLLAEIGRGSIRDAFTVATTLRAYHMAREGDLPDRLAQAMLGRV' A
#
# COMPACT_ATOMS: atom_id res chain seq x y z
N GLU A 1 -2.21 20.35 9.70
CA GLU A 1 -1.26 19.54 8.94
C GLU A 1 -1.98 18.77 7.84
N ARG A 2 -1.49 18.82 6.61
CA ARG A 2 -2.08 18.14 5.46
C ARG A 2 -1.14 17.09 4.93
N ALA A 3 -1.68 15.92 4.66
CA ALA A 3 -0.96 14.88 3.95
C ALA A 3 -1.77 14.45 2.73
N ILE A 4 -1.07 14.20 1.62
CA ILE A 4 -1.69 13.69 0.40
C ILE A 4 -1.09 12.31 0.14
N ALA A 5 -1.96 11.32 0.04
CA ALA A 5 -1.57 9.96 -0.28
C ALA A 5 -1.94 9.64 -1.72
N TRP A 6 -1.08 8.91 -2.39
CA TRP A 6 -1.28 8.49 -3.77
C TRP A 6 -1.34 6.97 -3.84
N LEU A 7 -2.25 6.46 -4.64
CA LEU A 7 -2.31 5.04 -4.97
C LEU A 7 -1.83 4.90 -6.42
N ALA A 8 -0.82 4.06 -6.62
CA ALA A 8 -0.25 3.81 -7.94
C ALA A 8 -0.37 2.33 -8.29
N TRP A 9 -0.63 2.03 -9.55
CA TRP A 9 -0.71 0.65 -10.05
C TRP A 9 -0.18 0.58 -11.47
N ASP A 10 -0.07 -0.64 -11.99
CA ASP A 10 0.51 -0.92 -13.32
C ASP A 10 1.93 -0.33 -13.41
N LEU A 11 2.72 -0.60 -12.39
CA LEU A 11 4.05 -0.01 -12.25
C LEU A 11 5.06 -0.73 -13.14
N THR A 12 5.99 0.05 -13.70
CA THR A 12 7.12 -0.48 -14.47
C THR A 12 8.38 -0.31 -13.66
N PRO A 13 9.14 -1.39 -13.41
CA PRO A 13 10.42 -1.27 -12.71
C PRO A 13 11.38 -0.35 -13.45
N VAL A 14 12.05 0.52 -12.70
CA VAL A 14 13.09 1.39 -13.24
C VAL A 14 14.34 1.27 -12.37
N PRO A 15 15.54 1.57 -12.93
CA PRO A 15 16.74 1.60 -12.12
C PRO A 15 16.61 2.59 -10.98
N VAL A 16 17.11 2.20 -9.81
CA VAL A 16 17.13 3.05 -8.62
C VAL A 16 18.49 3.70 -8.51
N ASP A 17 18.51 5.02 -8.25
CA ASP A 17 19.74 5.74 -7.96
C ASP A 17 19.76 5.99 -6.45
N PRO A 18 20.34 5.05 -5.66
CA PRO A 18 20.25 5.13 -4.21
C PRO A 18 21.09 6.29 -3.66
N ASP A 19 20.49 7.07 -2.77
CA ASP A 19 21.22 8.04 -1.98
C ASP A 19 22.08 7.29 -0.95
N PRO A 20 23.41 7.43 -0.99
CA PRO A 20 24.28 6.70 -0.07
C PRO A 20 24.11 7.10 1.39
N THR A 21 23.40 8.20 1.68
CA THR A 21 23.13 8.62 3.05
C THR A 21 21.83 8.05 3.61
N GLU A 22 21.02 7.40 2.77
CA GLU A 22 19.75 6.80 3.17
C GLU A 22 19.86 5.29 3.26
N ILE A 23 19.48 4.74 4.43
CA ILE A 23 19.38 3.29 4.64
C ILE A 23 17.91 2.93 4.59
N ILE A 24 17.38 2.79 3.37
CA ILE A 24 15.99 2.41 3.16
C ILE A 24 15.94 1.07 2.46
N ARG A 25 15.21 0.13 3.01
CA ARG A 25 14.93 -1.15 2.37
C ARG A 25 13.52 -1.13 1.82
N SER A 26 13.40 -1.35 0.50
CA SER A 26 12.11 -1.53 -0.14
C SER A 26 11.75 -3.00 -0.16
N VAL A 27 10.55 -3.33 0.29
CA VAL A 27 10.05 -4.70 0.24
C VAL A 27 8.69 -4.71 -0.44
N ARG A 28 8.36 -5.82 -1.11
CA ARG A 28 7.03 -6.04 -1.67
C ARG A 28 6.25 -6.92 -0.72
N VAL A 29 5.06 -6.46 -0.37
CA VAL A 29 4.20 -7.18 0.55
C VAL A 29 2.81 -7.31 -0.08
N PRO A 30 2.22 -8.51 -0.10
CA PRO A 30 0.84 -8.64 -0.53
C PRO A 30 -0.07 -7.76 0.32
N PHE A 31 -1.03 -7.10 -0.31
CA PHE A 31 -1.89 -6.16 0.41
C PHE A 31 -2.64 -6.81 1.58
N PRO A 32 -3.19 -8.05 1.46
CA PRO A 32 -3.82 -8.70 2.60
C PRO A 32 -2.88 -8.92 3.79
N ASP A 33 -1.60 -9.15 3.52
CA ASP A 33 -0.61 -9.32 4.59
C ASP A 33 -0.35 -8.00 5.31
N LEU A 34 -0.33 -6.89 4.57
CA LEU A 34 -0.21 -5.56 5.15
C LEU A 34 -1.41 -5.28 6.08
N LEU A 35 -2.62 -5.60 5.64
CA LEU A 35 -3.81 -5.44 6.46
C LEU A 35 -3.72 -6.27 7.74
N ALA A 36 -3.23 -7.50 7.64
CA ALA A 36 -3.06 -8.37 8.79
C ALA A 36 -2.08 -7.79 9.80
N GLU A 37 -0.97 -7.21 9.32
CA GLU A 37 0.02 -6.57 10.19
C GLU A 37 -0.55 -5.34 10.90
N ILE A 38 -1.39 -4.57 10.21
CA ILE A 38 -2.10 -3.45 10.82
C ILE A 38 -3.05 -3.96 11.91
N GLY A 39 -3.80 -5.03 11.61
CA GLY A 39 -4.73 -5.59 12.57
C GLY A 39 -4.06 -6.14 13.82
N ARG A 40 -2.84 -6.66 13.69
CA ARG A 40 -2.07 -7.16 14.83
C ARG A 40 -1.36 -6.05 15.63
N GLY A 41 -1.36 -4.83 15.11
CA GLY A 41 -0.67 -3.72 15.76
C GLY A 41 0.83 -3.67 15.51
N SER A 42 1.35 -4.47 14.57
CA SER A 42 2.76 -4.44 14.19
C SER A 42 3.13 -3.17 13.44
N ILE A 43 2.17 -2.60 12.72
CA ILE A 43 2.33 -1.34 12.00
C ILE A 43 1.47 -0.31 12.71
N ARG A 44 2.11 0.72 13.26
CA ARG A 44 1.44 1.72 14.07
C ARG A 44 1.56 3.14 13.52
N ASP A 45 2.31 3.32 12.45
CA ASP A 45 2.42 4.63 11.82
C ASP A 45 1.04 5.09 11.32
N ALA A 46 0.60 6.25 11.79
CA ALA A 46 -0.75 6.73 11.54
C ALA A 46 -1.03 6.94 10.05
N PHE A 47 -0.06 7.44 9.29
CA PHE A 47 -0.25 7.62 7.84
C PHE A 47 -0.39 6.28 7.13
N THR A 48 0.45 5.32 7.46
CA THR A 48 0.40 3.99 6.86
C THR A 48 -0.93 3.31 7.17
N VAL A 49 -1.36 3.35 8.42
CA VAL A 49 -2.62 2.74 8.84
C VAL A 49 -3.80 3.41 8.14
N ALA A 50 -3.86 4.74 8.17
CA ALA A 50 -4.99 5.47 7.59
C ALA A 50 -5.08 5.29 6.08
N THR A 51 -3.96 5.42 5.36
CA THR A 51 -3.96 5.30 3.89
C THR A 51 -4.24 3.88 3.44
N THR A 52 -3.72 2.89 4.15
CA THR A 52 -3.96 1.48 3.82
C THR A 52 -5.42 1.11 4.04
N LEU A 53 -6.01 1.50 5.16
CA LEU A 53 -7.42 1.22 5.44
C LEU A 53 -8.34 1.95 4.47
N ARG A 54 -8.01 3.17 4.09
CA ARG A 54 -8.80 3.90 3.09
C ARG A 54 -8.73 3.20 1.73
N ALA A 55 -7.55 2.77 1.30
CA ALA A 55 -7.40 2.04 0.04
C ALA A 55 -8.20 0.73 0.08
N TYR A 56 -8.16 0.03 1.19
CA TYR A 56 -8.94 -1.19 1.39
C TYR A 56 -10.44 -0.92 1.26
N HIS A 57 -10.93 0.12 1.91
CA HIS A 57 -12.33 0.51 1.82
C HIS A 57 -12.74 0.82 0.38
N MET A 58 -11.92 1.59 -0.32
CA MET A 58 -12.19 1.94 -1.73
C MET A 58 -12.22 0.69 -2.62
N ALA A 59 -11.33 -0.25 -2.38
CA ALA A 59 -11.31 -1.52 -3.13
C ALA A 59 -12.61 -2.30 -2.91
N ARG A 60 -13.11 -2.34 -1.69
CA ARG A 60 -14.34 -3.06 -1.35
C ARG A 60 -15.59 -2.37 -1.88
N GLU A 61 -15.59 -1.04 -1.95
CA GLU A 61 -16.76 -0.27 -2.38
C GLU A 61 -16.84 -0.09 -3.90
N GLY A 62 -15.89 -0.63 -4.65
CA GLY A 62 -15.90 -0.52 -6.09
C GLY A 62 -15.41 0.83 -6.63
N ASP A 63 -14.69 1.59 -5.83
CA ASP A 63 -14.16 2.89 -6.23
C ASP A 63 -12.84 2.80 -7.00
N LEU A 64 -12.30 1.60 -7.12
CA LEU A 64 -11.05 1.34 -7.84
C LEU A 64 -11.30 0.42 -9.04
N PRO A 65 -10.43 0.43 -10.06
CA PRO A 65 -10.55 -0.54 -11.15
C PRO A 65 -10.62 -1.96 -10.62
N ASP A 66 -11.49 -2.79 -11.22
CA ASP A 66 -11.78 -4.14 -10.73
C ASP A 66 -10.52 -4.99 -10.60
N ARG A 67 -9.62 -4.92 -11.59
CA ARG A 67 -8.39 -5.70 -11.56
C ARG A 67 -7.51 -5.35 -10.37
N LEU A 68 -7.41 -4.05 -10.07
CA LEU A 68 -6.65 -3.58 -8.91
C LEU A 68 -7.31 -4.02 -7.61
N ALA A 69 -8.62 -3.82 -7.50
CA ALA A 69 -9.36 -4.20 -6.30
C ALA A 69 -9.25 -5.70 -6.02
N GLN A 70 -9.36 -6.54 -7.05
CA GLN A 70 -9.22 -7.98 -6.91
C GLN A 70 -7.82 -8.38 -6.42
N ALA A 71 -6.78 -7.73 -6.97
CA ALA A 71 -5.42 -7.97 -6.53
C ALA A 71 -5.22 -7.57 -5.07
N MET A 72 -5.74 -6.42 -4.67
CA MET A 72 -5.63 -5.92 -3.30
C MET A 72 -6.37 -6.80 -2.31
N LEU A 73 -7.52 -7.33 -2.69
CA LEU A 73 -8.34 -8.16 -1.81
C LEU A 73 -7.92 -9.64 -1.81
N GLY A 74 -6.89 -9.98 -2.58
CA GLY A 74 -6.45 -11.37 -2.70
C GLY A 74 -7.42 -12.27 -3.46
N ARG A 75 -8.28 -11.69 -4.27
CA ARG A 75 -9.21 -12.43 -5.12
C ARG A 75 -8.59 -12.65 -6.50
N VAL A 76 -8.70 -13.85 -6.98
CA VAL A 76 -8.13 -14.23 -8.28
C VAL A 76 -9.25 -14.56 -9.25
#